data_4c32be49ec56178f20bbdc4e9547ed7e
#
_entry.id   4c32be49ec56178f20bbdc4e9547ed7e
#
_cell.length_a   1.000
_cell.length_b   1.000
_cell.length_c   1.000
_cell.angle_alpha   90.00
_cell.angle_beta   90.00
_cell.angle_gamma   90.00
#
_symmetry.space_group_name_H-M   'P 1'
#
loop_
_entity.id
_entity.type
_entity.pdbx_description
1 polymer ?
#
loop_
_entity_poly.entity_id
_entity_poly.type
_entity_poly.pdbx_seq_one_letter_code
_entity_poly.pdbx_strand_id
1 'polypeptide(L)'
;MPYAGGVRPEGRALPETDRPASGFQAFYGALLEGFPDASVEINEQLAERDLVATRKTFRGTHLGELWDLPPTGNRVELEFIDIFRVCDGRLIEHWTSMDISALRHQMRP
;
A
#
# COMPACT_ATOMS: atom_id res chain seq x y z
N MET A 1 -0.85 9.81 0.62
CA MET A 1 -1.04 10.40 1.97
C MET A 1 0.29 10.52 2.67
N PRO A 2 0.59 11.68 3.24
CA PRO A 2 1.88 11.87 3.90
C PRO A 2 1.90 11.21 5.28
N TYR A 3 3.04 10.63 5.62
CA TYR A 3 3.29 10.11 6.96
C TYR A 3 4.02 11.14 7.81
N ALA A 4 3.85 11.02 9.11
CA ALA A 4 4.47 11.93 10.08
C ALA A 4 5.96 11.64 10.32
N GLY A 5 6.55 10.72 9.60
CA GLY A 5 7.99 10.50 9.68
C GLY A 5 8.45 9.53 10.75
N GLY A 6 7.64 8.61 11.16
CA GLY A 6 8.09 7.50 12.00
C GLY A 6 8.08 7.80 13.50
N VAL A 7 7.13 8.59 13.96
CA VAL A 7 6.90 8.83 15.38
C VAL A 7 5.57 8.22 15.78
N ARG A 8 5.55 7.45 16.86
CA ARG A 8 4.32 6.87 17.40
C ARG A 8 3.59 7.88 18.29
N PRO A 9 2.28 7.66 18.55
CA PRO A 9 1.52 8.56 19.44
C PRO A 9 2.13 8.74 20.81
N GLU A 10 2.81 7.71 21.32
CA GLU A 10 3.52 7.75 22.59
C GLU A 10 4.86 8.50 22.54
N GLY A 11 5.19 9.07 21.38
CA GLY A 11 6.40 9.89 21.23
C GLY A 11 7.68 9.14 20.92
N ARG A 12 7.63 7.83 20.78
CA ARG A 12 8.82 7.05 20.45
C ARG A 12 9.09 7.07 18.96
N ALA A 13 10.34 7.29 18.59
CA ALA A 13 10.75 7.17 17.19
C ALA A 13 10.75 5.70 16.78
N LEU A 14 10.24 5.41 15.58
CA LEU A 14 10.31 4.06 15.01
C LEU A 14 11.70 3.82 14.43
N PRO A 15 12.21 2.58 14.49
CA PRO A 15 13.41 2.22 13.74
C PRO A 15 13.24 2.53 12.26
N GLU A 16 14.33 2.83 11.57
CA GLU A 16 14.29 3.18 10.14
C GLU A 16 13.58 2.11 9.31
N THR A 17 13.86 0.85 9.58
CA THR A 17 13.29 -0.28 8.85
C THR A 17 11.79 -0.46 9.11
N ASP A 18 11.28 0.08 10.22
CA ASP A 18 9.88 -0.06 10.61
C ASP A 18 9.07 1.19 10.30
N ARG A 19 9.69 2.20 9.72
CA ARG A 19 8.98 3.44 9.37
C ARG A 19 7.99 3.17 8.25
N PRO A 20 6.69 3.39 8.48
CA PRO A 20 5.68 3.09 7.46
C PRO A 20 5.93 3.81 6.14
N ALA A 21 6.36 5.07 6.20
CA ALA A 21 6.53 5.88 5.01
C ALA A 21 7.57 5.30 4.05
N SER A 22 8.76 4.90 4.54
CA SER A 22 9.81 4.41 3.66
C SER A 22 9.46 3.07 3.03
N GLY A 23 8.94 2.12 3.83
CA GLY A 23 8.54 0.82 3.32
C GLY A 23 7.36 0.90 2.36
N PHE A 24 6.36 1.71 2.71
CA PHE A 24 5.19 1.91 1.87
C PHE A 24 5.55 2.57 0.54
N GLN A 25 6.38 3.60 0.56
CA GLN A 25 6.78 4.30 -0.66
C GLN A 25 7.56 3.39 -1.61
N ALA A 26 8.48 2.58 -1.09
CA ALA A 26 9.23 1.65 -1.91
C ALA A 26 8.32 0.61 -2.57
N PHE A 27 7.41 0.03 -1.79
CA PHE A 27 6.45 -0.96 -2.29
C PHE A 27 5.51 -0.35 -3.33
N TYR A 28 4.94 0.82 -3.01
CA TYR A 28 3.99 1.49 -3.90
C TYR A 28 4.68 1.95 -5.18
N GLY A 29 5.92 2.44 -5.08
CA GLY A 29 6.72 2.83 -6.24
C GLY A 29 6.94 1.65 -7.18
N ALA A 30 7.25 0.48 -6.65
CA ALA A 30 7.41 -0.73 -7.45
C ALA A 30 6.11 -1.10 -8.15
N LEU A 31 4.98 -1.02 -7.46
CA LEU A 31 3.68 -1.29 -8.07
C LEU A 31 3.38 -0.33 -9.22
N LEU A 32 3.68 0.94 -9.04
CA LEU A 32 3.43 1.94 -10.09
C LEU A 32 4.30 1.72 -11.32
N GLU A 33 5.52 1.23 -11.14
CA GLU A 33 6.38 0.87 -12.27
C GLU A 33 5.83 -0.31 -13.04
N GLY A 34 5.30 -1.31 -12.33
CA GLY A 34 4.69 -2.49 -12.95
C GLY A 34 3.33 -2.20 -13.57
N PHE A 35 2.58 -1.27 -12.98
CA PHE A 35 1.22 -0.92 -13.41
C PHE A 35 1.11 0.60 -13.59
N PRO A 36 1.65 1.13 -14.71
CA PRO A 36 1.64 2.59 -14.92
C PRO A 36 0.23 3.20 -15.02
N ASP A 37 -0.77 2.38 -15.35
CA ASP A 37 -2.17 2.79 -15.42
C ASP A 37 -2.94 2.50 -14.14
N ALA A 38 -2.25 2.24 -13.03
CA ALA A 38 -2.86 1.82 -11.78
C ALA A 38 -3.89 2.83 -11.27
N SER A 39 -4.99 2.30 -10.75
CA SER A 39 -5.99 3.07 -10.03
C SER A 39 -6.36 2.36 -8.74
N VAL A 40 -6.75 3.14 -7.74
CA VAL A 40 -7.17 2.61 -6.43
C VAL A 40 -8.53 3.20 -6.11
N GLU A 41 -9.49 2.31 -5.88
CA GLU A 41 -10.83 2.69 -5.45
C GLU A 41 -10.95 2.45 -3.95
N ILE A 42 -11.46 3.44 -3.23
CA ILE A 42 -11.77 3.27 -1.80
C ILE A 42 -13.19 2.74 -1.71
N ASN A 43 -13.33 1.53 -1.16
CA ASN A 43 -14.63 0.85 -1.06
C ASN A 43 -15.34 1.21 0.24
N GLU A 44 -14.62 1.18 1.36
CA GLU A 44 -15.16 1.46 2.68
C GLU A 44 -14.08 2.01 3.58
N GLN A 45 -14.47 2.84 4.53
CA GLN A 45 -13.58 3.32 5.59
C GLN A 45 -14.30 3.22 6.92
N LEU A 46 -13.58 2.78 7.93
CA LEU A 46 -14.03 2.73 9.31
C LEU A 46 -12.99 3.40 10.17
N ALA A 47 -13.44 4.13 11.16
CA ALA A 47 -12.54 4.77 12.11
C ALA A 47 -12.95 4.45 13.53
N GLU A 48 -11.98 4.15 14.37
CA GLU A 48 -12.17 3.97 15.79
C GLU A 48 -10.98 4.56 16.51
N ARG A 49 -11.22 5.55 17.38
CA ARG A 49 -10.17 6.29 18.09
C ARG A 49 -9.22 6.93 17.08
N ASP A 50 -7.94 6.57 17.14
CA ASP A 50 -6.91 7.11 16.24
C ASP A 50 -6.60 6.19 15.05
N LEU A 51 -7.38 5.11 14.87
CA LEU A 51 -7.19 4.16 13.79
C LEU A 51 -8.22 4.36 12.69
N VAL A 52 -7.76 4.29 11.44
CA VAL A 52 -8.62 4.33 10.26
C VAL A 52 -8.31 3.10 9.42
N ALA A 53 -9.32 2.28 9.21
CA ALA A 53 -9.21 1.11 8.33
C ALA A 53 -9.88 1.42 6.99
N THR A 54 -9.22 1.12 5.90
CA THR A 54 -9.72 1.39 4.56
C THR A 54 -9.62 0.14 3.70
N ARG A 55 -10.75 -0.31 3.16
CA ARG A 55 -10.80 -1.39 2.18
C ARG A 55 -10.73 -0.76 0.80
N LYS A 56 -9.77 -1.22 0.01
CA LYS A 56 -9.47 -0.65 -1.30
C LYS A 56 -9.44 -1.74 -2.37
N THR A 57 -9.66 -1.33 -3.61
CA THR A 57 -9.46 -2.17 -4.78
C THR A 57 -8.42 -1.54 -5.68
N PHE A 58 -7.37 -2.29 -5.94
CA PHE A 58 -6.31 -1.92 -6.88
C PHE A 58 -6.62 -2.52 -8.23
N ARG A 59 -6.49 -1.74 -9.29
CA ARG A 59 -6.64 -2.20 -10.67
C ARG A 59 -5.51 -1.63 -11.51
N GLY A 60 -5.02 -2.44 -12.43
CA GLY A 60 -3.99 -1.99 -13.34
C GLY A 60 -3.72 -3.03 -14.41
N THR A 61 -2.88 -2.65 -15.37
CA THR A 61 -2.41 -3.55 -16.42
C THR A 61 -0.91 -3.75 -16.25
N HIS A 62 -0.47 -5.00 -16.28
CA HIS A 62 0.94 -5.35 -16.10
C HIS A 62 1.74 -4.96 -17.35
N LEU A 63 2.13 -3.69 -17.41
CA LEU A 63 2.81 -3.08 -18.55
C LEU A 63 4.31 -2.86 -18.32
N GLY A 64 4.77 -2.94 -17.07
CA GLY A 64 6.16 -2.80 -16.70
C GLY A 64 6.66 -3.99 -15.91
N GLU A 65 7.99 -4.12 -15.80
CA GLU A 65 8.58 -5.17 -15.00
C GLU A 65 8.28 -4.97 -13.51
N LEU A 66 7.95 -6.05 -12.83
CA LEU A 66 7.73 -6.05 -11.39
C LEU A 66 8.26 -7.36 -10.81
N TRP A 67 9.13 -7.26 -9.78
CA TRP A 67 9.70 -8.42 -9.07
C TRP A 67 10.29 -9.47 -10.04
N ASP A 68 11.06 -9.00 -10.99
CA ASP A 68 11.69 -9.84 -12.02
C ASP A 68 10.70 -10.54 -12.96
N LEU A 69 9.43 -10.14 -12.93
CA LEU A 69 8.44 -10.63 -13.88
C LEU A 69 8.31 -9.63 -15.02
N PRO A 70 8.59 -10.06 -16.25
CA PRO A 70 8.46 -9.17 -17.40
C PRO A 70 6.99 -8.83 -17.65
N PRO A 71 6.69 -7.69 -18.31
CA PRO A 71 5.32 -7.28 -18.54
C PRO A 71 4.55 -8.31 -19.38
N THR A 72 3.34 -8.65 -18.89
CA THR A 72 2.48 -9.64 -19.54
C THR A 72 1.30 -9.02 -20.28
N GLY A 73 0.97 -7.75 -19.96
CA GLY A 73 -0.23 -7.12 -20.48
C GLY A 73 -1.50 -7.57 -19.77
N ASN A 74 -1.40 -8.40 -18.74
CA ASN A 74 -2.56 -8.90 -18.01
C ASN A 74 -3.18 -7.81 -17.16
N ARG A 75 -4.51 -7.79 -17.11
CA ARG A 75 -5.23 -6.92 -16.20
C ARG A 75 -5.27 -7.57 -14.83
N VAL A 76 -5.05 -6.74 -13.81
CA VAL A 76 -4.98 -7.19 -12.43
C VAL A 76 -6.01 -6.42 -11.61
N GLU A 77 -6.70 -7.15 -10.74
CA GLU A 77 -7.61 -6.56 -9.76
C GLU A 77 -7.37 -7.22 -8.42
N LEU A 78 -7.17 -6.42 -7.38
CA LEU A 78 -6.83 -6.95 -6.06
C LEU A 78 -7.43 -6.06 -4.98
N GLU A 79 -8.19 -6.69 -4.07
CA GLU A 79 -8.64 -6.00 -2.87
C GLU A 79 -7.56 -6.07 -1.80
N PHE A 80 -7.44 -4.99 -1.03
CA PHE A 80 -6.53 -4.96 0.12
C PHE A 80 -7.07 -4.02 1.18
N ILE A 81 -6.52 -4.14 2.38
CA ILE A 81 -6.93 -3.34 3.52
C ILE A 81 -5.72 -2.64 4.08
N ASP A 82 -5.85 -1.33 4.26
CA ASP A 82 -4.88 -0.50 4.97
C ASP A 82 -5.44 -0.11 6.31
N ILE A 83 -4.58 -0.05 7.31
CA ILE A 83 -4.91 0.57 8.59
C ILE A 83 -3.86 1.65 8.85
N PHE A 84 -4.34 2.85 9.18
CA PHE A 84 -3.48 3.96 9.52
C PHE A 84 -3.74 4.37 10.96
N ARG A 85 -2.68 4.74 11.66
CA ARG A 85 -2.79 5.44 12.95
C ARG A 85 -2.55 6.91 12.71
N VAL A 86 -3.44 7.75 13.25
CA VAL A 86 -3.40 9.20 13.07
C VAL A 86 -3.10 9.85 14.41
N CYS A 87 -2.20 10.83 14.42
CA CYS A 87 -1.88 11.59 15.61
C CYS A 87 -1.66 13.05 15.19
N ASP A 88 -2.39 13.96 15.83
CA ASP A 88 -2.31 15.40 15.51
C ASP A 88 -2.45 15.69 14.01
N GLY A 89 -3.41 15.00 13.38
CA GLY A 89 -3.68 15.18 11.96
C GLY A 89 -2.66 14.54 11.03
N ARG A 90 -1.72 13.75 11.55
CA ARG A 90 -0.67 13.10 10.77
C ARG A 90 -0.81 11.59 10.82
N LEU A 91 -0.44 10.94 9.71
CA LEU A 91 -0.37 9.48 9.63
C LEU A 91 0.98 9.05 10.19
N ILE A 92 0.98 8.29 11.28
CA ILE A 92 2.21 7.92 11.99
C ILE A 92 2.53 6.44 11.94
N GLU A 93 1.54 5.60 11.65
CA GLU A 93 1.74 4.16 11.45
C GLU A 93 0.85 3.70 10.31
N HIS A 94 1.30 2.68 9.60
CA HIS A 94 0.56 2.11 8.49
C HIS A 94 0.77 0.60 8.44
N TRP A 95 -0.33 -0.12 8.29
CA TRP A 95 -0.33 -1.57 8.05
C TRP A 95 -1.11 -1.84 6.78
N THR A 96 -0.61 -2.73 5.95
CA THR A 96 -1.30 -3.17 4.74
C THR A 96 -1.42 -4.67 4.75
N SER A 97 -2.62 -5.17 4.47
CA SER A 97 -2.86 -6.59 4.25
C SER A 97 -3.21 -6.77 2.77
N MET A 98 -2.29 -7.35 2.01
CA MET A 98 -2.45 -7.58 0.58
C MET A 98 -1.99 -8.99 0.26
N ASP A 99 -2.78 -9.71 -0.52
CA ASP A 99 -2.43 -11.06 -0.96
C ASP A 99 -1.46 -10.99 -2.15
N ILE A 100 -0.17 -11.00 -1.82
CA ILE A 100 0.89 -10.93 -2.82
C ILE A 100 0.89 -12.17 -3.73
N SER A 101 0.53 -13.32 -3.18
CA SER A 101 0.43 -14.55 -3.96
C SER A 101 -0.64 -14.44 -5.05
N ALA A 102 -1.80 -13.89 -4.70
CA ALA A 102 -2.86 -13.65 -5.69
C ALA A 102 -2.42 -12.66 -6.76
N LEU A 103 -1.68 -11.61 -6.36
CA LEU A 103 -1.15 -10.65 -7.31
C LEU A 103 -0.19 -11.32 -8.29
N ARG A 104 0.76 -12.11 -7.79
CA ARG A 104 1.70 -12.84 -8.63
C ARG A 104 1.00 -13.80 -9.57
N HIS A 105 -0.05 -14.46 -9.09
CA HIS A 105 -0.83 -15.38 -9.93
C HIS A 105 -1.46 -14.67 -11.12
N GLN A 106 -1.99 -13.47 -10.90
CA GLN A 106 -2.60 -12.67 -11.97
C GLN A 106 -1.58 -12.15 -12.98
N MET A 107 -0.31 -12.05 -12.60
CA MET A 107 0.78 -11.61 -13.49
C MET A 107 1.43 -12.75 -14.26
N ARG A 108 0.90 -13.96 -14.21
CA ARG A 108 1.44 -15.08 -14.98
C ARG A 108 1.19 -14.88 -16.47
N PRO A 109 2.18 -15.24 -17.30
CA PRO A 109 2.01 -15.17 -18.75
C PRO A 109 0.86 -16.01 -19.27
#